data_2f37974656c9ebb33d5970c1b8bb1465
#
_entry.id   2f37974656c9ebb33d5970c1b8bb1465
#
_cell.length_a   1.000
_cell.length_b   1.000
_cell.length_c   1.000
_cell.angle_alpha   90.00
_cell.angle_beta   90.00
_cell.angle_gamma   90.00
#
_symmetry.space_group_name_H-M   'P 1'
#
loop_
_entity.id
_entity.type
_entity.pdbx_description
1 polymer ?
#
loop_
_entity_poly.entity_id
_entity_poly.type
_entity_poly.pdbx_seq_one_letter_code
_entity_poly.pdbx_strand_id
1 'polypeptide(L)'
;MLKLLLMKRIIICFFLLTVNSILLIALDFKMVENNCCLRGGDSIHYDFITATVPQSSSFSEQLWDFSNSKYLGQEKEVFFVGNDSNRIKMIDKDAILDFSQDKEHLLLKRLQTPLLNIDFGNSFEYLKFPFSFNDSLTCQIEGKGTYCPKNKMELSGTCCT
;
A
#
# COMPACT_ATOMS: atom_id res chain seq x y z
N MET A 1 7.94 39.14 -43.30
CA MET A 1 8.73 38.01 -42.80
C MET A 1 8.84 37.99 -41.27
N LEU A 2 9.16 39.07 -40.61
CA LEU A 2 9.37 39.13 -39.15
C LEU A 2 8.14 38.72 -38.33
N LYS A 3 6.92 39.17 -38.70
CA LYS A 3 5.67 38.82 -38.01
C LYS A 3 5.36 37.29 -38.04
N LEU A 4 5.69 36.61 -39.12
CA LEU A 4 5.47 35.17 -39.26
C LEU A 4 6.42 34.34 -38.36
N LEU A 5 7.65 34.84 -38.19
CA LEU A 5 8.66 34.23 -37.32
C LEU A 5 8.29 34.38 -35.84
N LEU A 6 7.75 35.53 -35.47
CA LEU A 6 7.28 35.82 -34.10
C LEU A 6 6.07 34.95 -33.72
N MET A 7 5.10 34.81 -34.64
CA MET A 7 3.94 33.93 -34.42
C MET A 7 4.36 32.47 -34.21
N LYS A 8 5.30 31.95 -35.03
CA LYS A 8 5.80 30.57 -34.86
C LYS A 8 6.46 30.34 -33.49
N ARG A 9 7.22 31.33 -32.98
CA ARG A 9 7.85 31.22 -31.65
C ARG A 9 6.83 31.25 -30.53
N ILE A 10 5.78 32.06 -30.63
CA ILE A 10 4.69 32.11 -29.64
C ILE A 10 3.94 30.79 -29.60
N ILE A 11 3.62 30.18 -30.75
CA ILE A 11 2.93 28.89 -30.83
C ILE A 11 3.78 27.78 -30.23
N ILE A 12 5.09 27.74 -30.47
CA ILE A 12 6.00 26.75 -29.90
C ILE A 12 6.09 26.88 -28.38
N CYS A 13 6.20 28.15 -27.86
CA CYS A 13 6.20 28.37 -26.41
C CYS A 13 4.88 27.97 -25.75
N PHE A 14 3.75 28.22 -26.39
CA PHE A 14 2.44 27.81 -25.88
C PHE A 14 2.29 26.29 -25.86
N PHE A 15 2.78 25.61 -26.90
CA PHE A 15 2.77 24.16 -26.98
C PHE A 15 3.68 23.52 -25.91
N LEU A 16 4.87 24.08 -25.67
CA LEU A 16 5.77 23.61 -24.62
C LEU A 16 5.18 23.84 -23.21
N LEU A 17 4.48 24.94 -22.98
CA LEU A 17 3.79 25.20 -21.71
C LEU A 17 2.63 24.23 -21.46
N THR A 18 1.83 23.91 -22.50
CA THR A 18 0.73 22.96 -22.38
C THR A 18 1.22 21.53 -22.16
N VAL A 19 2.29 21.11 -22.83
CA VAL A 19 2.89 19.77 -22.64
C VAL A 19 3.45 19.60 -21.23
N ASN A 20 4.13 20.62 -20.68
CA ASN A 20 4.61 20.59 -19.30
C ASN A 20 3.47 20.54 -18.27
N SER A 21 2.36 21.25 -18.53
CA SER A 21 1.19 21.19 -17.66
C SER A 21 0.51 19.81 -17.67
N ILE A 22 0.47 19.13 -18.81
CA ILE A 22 -0.07 17.78 -18.95
C ILE A 22 0.86 16.75 -18.26
N LEU A 23 2.18 16.93 -18.34
CA LEU A 23 3.13 16.06 -17.62
C LEU A 23 3.02 16.20 -16.10
N LEU A 24 2.77 17.41 -15.59
CA LEU A 24 2.59 17.64 -14.14
C LEU A 24 1.30 16.97 -13.60
N ILE A 25 0.24 16.91 -14.40
CA ILE A 25 -1.01 16.24 -14.02
C ILE A 25 -0.83 14.71 -14.01
N ALA A 26 0.06 14.16 -14.82
CA ALA A 26 0.34 12.72 -14.88
C ALA A 26 1.12 12.17 -13.67
N LEU A 27 1.64 13.04 -12.80
CA LEU A 27 2.41 12.66 -11.61
C LEU A 27 1.57 12.56 -10.32
N ASP A 28 0.29 12.91 -10.37
CA ASP A 28 -0.61 12.75 -9.20
C ASP A 28 -1.15 11.30 -9.14
N PHE A 29 -0.26 10.37 -8.77
CA PHE A 29 -0.65 8.98 -8.58
C PHE A 29 -1.53 8.86 -7.33
N LYS A 30 -2.77 8.47 -7.54
CA LYS A 30 -3.72 8.14 -6.47
C LYS A 30 -3.95 6.65 -6.43
N MET A 31 -3.80 6.08 -5.25
CA MET A 31 -4.26 4.73 -4.99
C MET A 31 -5.78 4.76 -4.87
N VAL A 32 -6.46 4.11 -5.79
CA VAL A 32 -7.91 3.93 -5.77
C VAL A 32 -8.22 2.44 -5.65
N GLU A 33 -9.40 2.10 -5.17
CA GLU A 33 -9.81 0.70 -4.95
C GLU A 33 -9.50 -0.20 -6.15
N ASN A 34 -9.81 0.24 -7.37
CA ASN A 34 -9.56 -0.54 -8.60
C ASN A 34 -8.08 -0.86 -8.88
N ASN A 35 -7.14 -0.08 -8.33
CA ASN A 35 -5.71 -0.25 -8.56
C ASN A 35 -5.02 -1.02 -7.43
N CYS A 36 -5.63 -1.07 -6.27
CA CYS A 36 -5.02 -1.57 -5.04
C CYS A 36 -5.86 -2.62 -4.33
N CYS A 37 -6.95 -3.09 -4.97
CA CYS A 37 -7.74 -4.13 -4.35
C CYS A 37 -7.00 -5.46 -4.30
N LEU A 38 -7.08 -6.08 -3.14
CA LEU A 38 -6.72 -7.47 -2.96
C LEU A 38 -7.75 -8.33 -3.69
N ARG A 39 -7.31 -9.41 -4.32
CA ARG A 39 -8.19 -10.33 -5.03
C ARG A 39 -7.95 -11.75 -4.58
N GLY A 40 -9.03 -12.50 -4.42
CA GLY A 40 -8.92 -13.94 -4.19
C GLY A 40 -8.29 -14.64 -5.40
N GLY A 41 -7.28 -15.47 -5.15
CA GLY A 41 -6.50 -16.15 -6.17
C GLY A 41 -5.16 -15.49 -6.49
N ASP A 42 -4.91 -14.26 -6.03
CA ASP A 42 -3.60 -13.63 -6.17
C ASP A 42 -2.60 -14.26 -5.19
N SER A 43 -1.33 -14.23 -5.56
CA SER A 43 -0.21 -14.53 -4.65
C SER A 43 0.91 -13.51 -4.81
N ILE A 44 1.65 -13.27 -3.73
CA ILE A 44 2.86 -12.45 -3.75
C ILE A 44 4.02 -13.33 -3.34
N HIS A 45 5.02 -13.38 -4.20
CA HIS A 45 6.27 -14.09 -3.95
C HIS A 45 7.35 -13.09 -3.54
N TYR A 46 8.02 -13.36 -2.42
CA TYR A 46 9.07 -12.52 -1.89
C TYR A 46 10.39 -13.28 -1.91
N ASP A 47 11.40 -12.68 -2.50
CA ASP A 47 12.79 -13.10 -2.40
C ASP A 47 13.53 -12.24 -1.39
N PHE A 48 14.18 -12.87 -0.43
CA PHE A 48 14.98 -12.13 0.55
C PHE A 48 16.38 -11.87 -0.01
N ILE A 49 16.77 -10.61 -0.01
CA ILE A 49 18.08 -10.17 -0.50
C ILE A 49 18.85 -9.43 0.59
N THR A 50 20.18 -9.47 0.52
CA THR A 50 20.98 -8.53 1.30
C THR A 50 20.91 -7.17 0.62
N ALA A 51 20.55 -6.14 1.36
CA ALA A 51 20.60 -4.77 0.87
C ALA A 51 21.30 -3.90 1.90
N THR A 52 22.29 -3.12 1.46
CA THR A 52 22.81 -2.03 2.26
C THR A 52 21.99 -0.81 1.91
N VAL A 53 21.04 -0.47 2.77
CA VAL A 53 20.23 0.73 2.60
C VAL A 53 21.04 1.90 3.14
N PRO A 54 21.43 2.89 2.33
CA PRO A 54 22.08 4.07 2.86
C PRO A 54 21.12 4.80 3.78
N GLN A 55 21.51 4.99 5.03
CA GLN A 55 20.77 5.88 5.93
C GLN A 55 21.00 7.31 5.46
N SER A 56 20.06 7.89 4.77
CA SER A 56 20.07 9.32 4.49
C SER A 56 19.10 10.03 5.42
N SER A 57 19.56 11.17 5.92
CA SER A 57 18.76 12.05 6.79
C SER A 57 17.77 12.94 6.03
N SER A 58 17.71 12.84 4.71
CA SER A 58 16.81 13.64 3.88
C SER A 58 15.90 12.76 3.05
N PHE A 59 14.60 13.07 3.07
CA PHE A 59 13.58 12.44 2.21
C PHE A 59 13.59 12.96 0.76
N SER A 60 14.67 13.62 0.33
CA SER A 60 14.83 14.02 -1.07
C SER A 60 15.14 12.79 -1.92
N GLU A 61 14.65 12.77 -3.14
CA GLU A 61 14.78 11.73 -4.16
C GLU A 61 15.97 10.78 -3.96
N GLN A 62 15.70 9.59 -3.41
CA GLN A 62 16.72 8.59 -3.19
C GLN A 62 16.62 7.54 -4.29
N LEU A 63 17.71 7.37 -5.02
CA LEU A 63 17.86 6.24 -5.90
C LEU A 63 18.25 5.01 -5.06
N TRP A 64 17.38 4.03 -5.00
CA TRP A 64 17.64 2.75 -4.36
C TRP A 64 18.39 1.85 -5.35
N ASP A 65 19.67 1.61 -5.10
CA ASP A 65 20.50 0.74 -5.94
C ASP A 65 20.64 -0.65 -5.29
N PHE A 66 19.99 -1.64 -5.88
CA PHE A 66 20.03 -3.03 -5.47
C PHE A 66 21.00 -3.89 -6.32
N SER A 67 21.80 -3.28 -7.21
CA SER A 67 22.69 -4.00 -8.14
C SER A 67 23.70 -4.92 -7.44
N ASN A 68 24.10 -4.60 -6.21
CA ASN A 68 25.01 -5.38 -5.40
C ASN A 68 24.32 -6.30 -4.37
N SER A 69 23.00 -6.37 -4.41
CA SER A 69 22.24 -7.24 -3.51
C SER A 69 22.44 -8.71 -3.86
N LYS A 70 22.55 -9.53 -2.85
CA LYS A 70 22.67 -10.98 -3.01
C LYS A 70 21.42 -11.67 -2.49
N TYR A 71 20.94 -12.64 -3.25
CA TYR A 71 19.85 -13.50 -2.83
C TYR A 71 20.27 -14.35 -1.61
N LEU A 72 19.42 -14.39 -0.60
CA LEU A 72 19.68 -15.10 0.67
C LEU A 72 19.29 -16.58 0.64
N GLY A 73 18.73 -17.06 -0.47
CA GLY A 73 18.22 -18.42 -0.58
C GLY A 73 16.96 -18.66 0.26
N GLN A 74 16.25 -17.59 0.60
CA GLN A 74 15.00 -17.65 1.35
C GLN A 74 13.89 -17.04 0.52
N GLU A 75 12.79 -17.76 0.43
CA GLU A 75 11.58 -17.35 -0.29
C GLU A 75 10.41 -17.34 0.67
N LYS A 76 9.45 -16.48 0.39
CA LYS A 76 8.20 -16.41 1.11
C LYS A 76 7.07 -16.18 0.13
N GLU A 77 6.01 -16.92 0.26
CA GLU A 77 4.81 -16.76 -0.54
C GLU A 77 3.61 -16.42 0.35
N VAL A 78 2.84 -15.44 -0.08
CA VAL A 78 1.62 -14.99 0.58
C VAL A 78 0.47 -15.18 -0.40
N PHE A 79 -0.56 -15.87 0.04
CA PHE A 79 -1.74 -16.17 -0.77
C PHE A 79 -2.92 -15.32 -0.36
N PHE A 80 -3.72 -14.90 -1.35
CA PHE A 80 -4.99 -14.25 -1.12
C PHE A 80 -6.12 -15.16 -1.54
N VAL A 81 -6.98 -15.50 -0.58
CA VAL A 81 -8.12 -16.40 -0.79
C VAL A 81 -9.42 -15.62 -0.52
N GLY A 82 -10.34 -15.65 -1.46
CA GLY A 82 -11.64 -15.01 -1.29
C GLY A 82 -12.69 -15.65 -2.20
N ASN A 83 -13.88 -15.84 -1.66
CA ASN A 83 -15.03 -16.32 -2.43
C ASN A 83 -15.95 -15.17 -2.84
N ASP A 84 -15.67 -13.97 -2.37
CA ASP A 84 -16.48 -12.78 -2.51
C ASP A 84 -15.54 -11.57 -2.69
N SER A 85 -15.92 -10.64 -3.58
CA SER A 85 -15.13 -9.43 -3.84
C SER A 85 -14.90 -8.56 -2.61
N ASN A 86 -15.71 -8.76 -1.56
CA ASN A 86 -15.71 -7.92 -0.36
C ASN A 86 -15.00 -8.57 0.85
N ARG A 87 -14.63 -9.85 0.76
CA ARG A 87 -13.96 -10.57 1.84
C ARG A 87 -12.78 -11.36 1.33
N ILE A 88 -11.61 -11.03 1.82
CA ILE A 88 -10.34 -11.60 1.38
C ILE A 88 -9.54 -12.03 2.61
N LYS A 89 -9.00 -13.23 2.53
CA LYS A 89 -8.04 -13.74 3.50
C LYS A 89 -6.65 -13.69 2.91
N MET A 90 -5.74 -13.05 3.61
CA MET A 90 -4.32 -13.15 3.35
C MET A 90 -3.75 -14.27 4.21
N ILE A 91 -3.10 -15.23 3.59
CA ILE A 91 -2.47 -16.37 4.26
C ILE A 91 -0.96 -16.23 4.10
N ASP A 92 -0.29 -15.98 5.23
CA ASP A 92 1.15 -15.81 5.31
C ASP A 92 1.69 -16.86 6.28
N LYS A 93 2.03 -18.04 5.74
CA LYS A 93 2.50 -19.18 6.51
C LYS A 93 1.52 -19.52 7.66
N ASP A 94 1.86 -19.10 8.87
CA ASP A 94 1.09 -19.37 10.08
C ASP A 94 0.15 -18.24 10.49
N ALA A 95 0.18 -17.13 9.75
CA ALA A 95 -0.68 -15.97 9.98
C ALA A 95 -1.81 -15.92 8.95
N ILE A 96 -3.02 -15.69 9.42
CA ILE A 96 -4.20 -15.46 8.59
C ILE A 96 -4.76 -14.10 8.97
N LEU A 97 -4.89 -13.24 7.96
CA LEU A 97 -5.52 -11.93 8.10
C LEU A 97 -6.80 -11.91 7.28
N ASP A 98 -7.92 -11.65 7.93
CA ASP A 98 -9.22 -11.51 7.28
C ASP A 98 -9.50 -10.03 7.00
N PHE A 99 -9.66 -9.68 5.75
CA PHE A 99 -10.00 -8.32 5.32
C PHE A 99 -11.44 -8.23 4.83
N SER A 100 -12.04 -7.08 5.07
CA SER A 100 -13.25 -6.62 4.39
C SER A 100 -12.92 -5.39 3.56
N GLN A 101 -13.32 -5.36 2.31
CA GLN A 101 -13.02 -4.30 1.36
C GLN A 101 -14.30 -3.74 0.77
N ASP A 102 -14.38 -2.42 0.64
CA ASP A 102 -15.38 -1.71 -0.12
C ASP A 102 -14.72 -0.62 -0.98
N LYS A 103 -15.49 0.26 -1.60
CA LYS A 103 -14.95 1.31 -2.48
C LYS A 103 -14.11 2.37 -1.75
N GLU A 104 -14.29 2.51 -0.46
CA GLU A 104 -13.67 3.57 0.33
C GLU A 104 -12.68 3.03 1.37
N HIS A 105 -12.83 1.76 1.78
CA HIS A 105 -12.07 1.24 2.91
C HIS A 105 -11.58 -0.18 2.68
N LEU A 106 -10.40 -0.46 3.21
CA LEU A 106 -9.87 -1.79 3.46
C LEU A 106 -9.74 -1.96 4.98
N LEU A 107 -10.58 -2.81 5.56
CA LEU A 107 -10.63 -3.05 7.00
C LEU A 107 -9.99 -4.39 7.33
N LEU A 108 -9.06 -4.43 8.28
CA LEU A 108 -8.61 -5.68 8.88
C LEU A 108 -9.62 -6.11 9.95
N LYS A 109 -10.30 -7.22 9.71
CA LYS A 109 -11.35 -7.75 10.59
C LYS A 109 -10.79 -8.68 11.65
N ARG A 110 -9.85 -9.50 11.28
CA ARG A 110 -9.26 -10.52 12.18
C ARG A 110 -7.80 -10.78 11.86
N LEU A 111 -7.03 -11.00 12.90
CA LEU A 111 -5.68 -11.57 12.83
C LEU A 111 -5.66 -12.89 13.60
N GLN A 112 -5.19 -13.92 12.95
CA GLN A 112 -5.07 -15.25 13.53
C GLN A 112 -3.67 -15.80 13.30
N THR A 113 -3.04 -16.27 14.37
CA THR A 113 -1.77 -17.01 14.36
C THR A 113 -1.89 -18.18 15.34
N PRO A 114 -0.92 -19.10 15.44
CA PRO A 114 -0.95 -20.18 16.44
C PRO A 114 -1.08 -19.69 17.88
N LEU A 115 -0.58 -18.49 18.18
CA LEU A 115 -0.56 -17.93 19.53
C LEU A 115 -1.58 -16.82 19.76
N LEU A 116 -2.15 -16.26 18.71
CA LEU A 116 -2.95 -15.06 18.79
C LEU A 116 -4.17 -15.17 17.88
N ASN A 117 -5.34 -14.81 18.41
CA ASN A 117 -6.56 -14.68 17.62
C ASN A 117 -7.29 -13.43 18.09
N ILE A 118 -7.32 -12.40 17.25
CA ILE A 118 -7.93 -11.09 17.54
C ILE A 118 -9.00 -10.79 16.51
N ASP A 119 -10.17 -10.39 16.97
CA ASP A 119 -11.24 -9.82 16.18
C ASP A 119 -11.28 -8.31 16.40
N PHE A 120 -11.12 -7.54 15.35
CA PHE A 120 -11.12 -6.06 15.37
C PHE A 120 -12.50 -5.47 15.05
N GLY A 121 -13.45 -6.31 14.65
CA GLY A 121 -14.76 -5.81 14.21
C GLY A 121 -14.63 -4.87 13.00
N ASN A 122 -14.90 -3.60 13.19
CA ASN A 122 -14.77 -2.54 12.19
C ASN A 122 -13.77 -1.45 12.60
N SER A 123 -13.02 -1.66 13.67
CA SER A 123 -12.17 -0.62 14.23
C SER A 123 -10.83 -0.44 13.51
N PHE A 124 -10.33 -1.49 12.85
CA PHE A 124 -9.03 -1.42 12.21
C PHE A 124 -9.15 -1.06 10.73
N GLU A 125 -9.16 0.23 10.43
CA GLU A 125 -9.04 0.75 9.08
C GLU A 125 -7.57 0.62 8.62
N TYR A 126 -7.32 -0.37 7.74
CA TYR A 126 -5.99 -0.67 7.24
C TYR A 126 -5.59 0.30 6.13
N LEU A 127 -6.54 0.67 5.27
CA LEU A 127 -6.36 1.64 4.20
C LEU A 127 -7.70 2.32 3.87
N LYS A 128 -7.63 3.60 3.54
CA LYS A 128 -8.77 4.39 3.06
C LYS A 128 -8.53 4.86 1.63
N PHE A 129 -9.52 4.74 0.78
CA PHE A 129 -9.44 5.16 -0.61
C PHE A 129 -10.24 6.46 -0.86
N PRO A 130 -9.81 7.33 -1.78
CA PRO A 130 -8.52 7.31 -2.45
C PRO A 130 -7.39 7.73 -1.51
N PHE A 131 -6.20 7.18 -1.71
CA PHE A 131 -5.00 7.50 -0.93
C PHE A 131 -3.95 8.11 -1.85
N SER A 132 -3.42 9.26 -1.48
CA SER A 132 -2.43 10.01 -2.26
C SER A 132 -1.07 9.99 -1.56
N PHE A 133 -0.03 10.31 -2.30
CA PHE A 133 1.29 10.51 -1.72
C PHE A 133 1.26 11.62 -0.66
N ASN A 134 1.85 11.39 0.50
CA ASN A 134 1.80 12.22 1.71
C ASN A 134 0.47 12.23 2.49
N ASP A 135 -0.54 11.46 2.10
CA ASP A 135 -1.68 11.23 2.98
C ASP A 135 -1.23 10.38 4.17
N SER A 136 -1.91 10.56 5.28
CA SER A 136 -1.75 9.74 6.47
C SER A 136 -3.11 9.28 6.97
N LEU A 137 -3.17 8.07 7.48
CA LEU A 137 -4.35 7.51 8.09
C LEU A 137 -4.13 7.33 9.58
N THR A 138 -5.05 7.84 10.39
CA THR A 138 -5.07 7.60 11.83
C THR A 138 -6.39 6.96 12.23
N CYS A 139 -6.35 5.78 12.82
CA CYS A 139 -7.54 5.10 13.30
C CYS A 139 -7.40 4.65 14.75
N GLN A 140 -8.52 4.59 15.45
CA GLN A 140 -8.61 3.97 16.78
C GLN A 140 -8.85 2.48 16.58
N ILE A 141 -7.96 1.67 17.12
CA ILE A 141 -8.04 0.21 17.03
C ILE A 141 -8.56 -0.34 18.33
N GLU A 142 -9.59 -1.15 18.23
CA GLU A 142 -10.09 -1.97 19.33
C GLU A 142 -10.19 -3.41 18.85
N GLY A 143 -9.77 -4.34 19.71
CA GLY A 143 -9.80 -5.76 19.37
C GLY A 143 -10.03 -6.63 20.61
N LYS A 144 -10.71 -7.73 20.40
CA LYS A 144 -10.95 -8.75 21.43
C LYS A 144 -10.51 -10.09 20.93
N GLY A 145 -9.92 -10.88 21.82
CA GLY A 145 -9.45 -12.18 21.38
C GLY A 145 -8.78 -12.99 22.46
N THR A 146 -7.88 -13.85 22.01
CA THR A 146 -7.15 -14.76 22.90
C THR A 146 -5.66 -14.74 22.57
N TYR A 147 -4.85 -14.85 23.59
CA TYR A 147 -3.41 -15.08 23.52
C TYR A 147 -3.06 -16.41 24.18
N CYS A 148 -2.14 -17.16 23.58
CA CYS A 148 -1.79 -18.52 24.03
C CYS A 148 -3.06 -19.35 24.31
N PRO A 149 -3.87 -19.65 23.34
CA PRO A 149 -5.30 -19.93 23.11
C PRO A 149 -6.27 -19.83 24.28
N LYS A 150 -5.79 -19.71 25.53
CA LYS A 150 -6.67 -19.72 26.71
C LYS A 150 -6.83 -18.37 27.41
N ASN A 151 -5.93 -17.43 27.16
CA ASN A 151 -5.95 -16.15 27.85
C ASN A 151 -6.76 -15.15 27.04
N LYS A 152 -7.85 -14.64 27.61
CA LYS A 152 -8.62 -13.55 27.01
C LYS A 152 -7.79 -12.27 26.99
N MET A 153 -7.90 -11.53 25.93
CA MET A 153 -7.24 -10.22 25.79
C MET A 153 -8.17 -9.20 25.15
N GLU A 154 -7.97 -7.96 25.52
CA GLU A 154 -8.52 -6.79 24.84
C GLU A 154 -7.35 -5.90 24.41
N LEU A 155 -7.45 -5.39 23.21
CA LEU A 155 -6.47 -4.48 22.62
C LEU A 155 -7.16 -3.15 22.35
N SER A 156 -6.51 -2.05 22.71
CA SER A 156 -6.93 -0.71 22.30
C SER A 156 -5.72 0.15 22.03
N GLY A 157 -5.80 1.02 21.04
CA GLY A 157 -4.69 1.89 20.67
C GLY A 157 -5.01 2.76 19.47
N THR A 158 -4.05 3.59 19.09
CA THR A 158 -4.10 4.42 17.89
C THR A 158 -3.08 3.89 16.90
N CYS A 159 -3.50 3.66 15.66
CA CYS A 159 -2.62 3.34 14.55
C CYS A 159 -2.49 4.58 13.66
N CYS A 160 -1.26 4.85 13.22
CA CYS A 160 -0.95 5.85 12.21
C CYS A 160 -0.19 5.16 11.08
N THR A 161 -0.65 5.33 9.85
CA THR A 161 -0.03 4.82 8.62
C THR A 161 0.21 5.93 7.61
#